data_c79ff26268286bad51b57966ef6bc2dd
#
_entry.id   c79ff26268286bad51b57966ef6bc2dd
#
_cell.length_a   1.000
_cell.length_b   1.000
_cell.length_c   1.000
_cell.angle_alpha   90.00
_cell.angle_beta   90.00
_cell.angle_gamma   90.00
#
_symmetry.space_group_name_H-M   'P 1'
#
loop_
_entity.id
_entity.type
_entity.pdbx_description
1 polymer ?
#
loop_
_entity_poly.entity_id
_entity_poly.type
_entity_poly.pdbx_seq_one_letter_code
_entity_poly.pdbx_strand_id
1 'polypeptide(L)'
;MERIDVAQKDIQLYLDNHDGNTSLGARFEMWKSALEMAKEKPLFGWGIQGATEKRKQETEEKIATGNIGQFTHAHNQYLDDLSKRGVVGLLALLAVLFIPLRAFMKKLNTTNDEVKLIATLGVAHILSAMIYGLSQGFLVHNSGTIFYFFLTIVFYAAIRTHQKAE
;
A
#
# COMPACT_ATOMS: atom_id res chain seq x y z
N MET A 1 11.06 22.58 6.40
CA MET A 1 10.31 23.56 5.59
C MET A 1 10.45 23.28 4.09
N GLU A 2 11.64 23.20 3.54
CA GLU A 2 11.91 23.00 2.09
C GLU A 2 11.11 21.86 1.41
N ARG A 3 10.92 20.71 2.03
CA ARG A 3 10.17 19.57 1.44
C ARG A 3 8.66 19.80 1.40
N ILE A 4 8.12 20.54 2.35
CA ILE A 4 6.69 20.89 2.38
C ILE A 4 6.41 21.91 1.27
N ASP A 5 7.29 22.90 1.10
CA ASP A 5 7.17 23.92 0.06
C ASP A 5 7.25 23.30 -1.35
N VAL A 6 8.16 22.31 -1.54
CA VAL A 6 8.25 21.55 -2.80
C VAL A 6 6.96 20.76 -3.04
N ALA A 7 6.42 20.08 -2.03
CA ALA A 7 5.19 19.31 -2.18
C ALA A 7 3.99 20.22 -2.51
N GLN A 8 3.89 21.39 -1.86
CA GLN A 8 2.84 22.37 -2.18
C GLN A 8 2.95 22.86 -3.62
N LYS A 9 4.17 23.15 -4.06
CA LYS A 9 4.42 23.56 -5.45
C LYS A 9 4.06 22.48 -6.46
N ASP A 10 4.42 21.21 -6.20
CA ASP A 10 4.07 20.07 -7.05
C ASP A 10 2.55 19.94 -7.18
N ILE A 11 1.83 20.06 -6.05
CA ILE A 11 0.36 20.01 -6.02
C ILE A 11 -0.21 21.17 -6.85
N GLN A 12 0.28 22.40 -6.65
CA GLN A 12 -0.20 23.57 -7.40
C GLN A 12 0.02 23.40 -8.90
N LEU A 13 1.22 22.97 -9.33
CA LEU A 13 1.54 22.71 -10.73
C LEU A 13 0.61 21.64 -11.35
N TYR A 14 0.26 20.62 -10.57
CA TYR A 14 -0.67 19.61 -11.05
C TYR A 14 -2.11 20.13 -11.16
N LEU A 15 -2.56 20.93 -10.20
CA LEU A 15 -3.91 21.52 -10.23
C LEU A 15 -4.08 22.54 -11.37
N ASP A 16 -3.06 23.36 -11.61
CA ASP A 16 -3.13 24.43 -12.62
C ASP A 16 -2.88 23.92 -14.05
N ASN A 17 -1.93 23.01 -14.22
CA ASN A 17 -1.41 22.62 -15.54
C ASN A 17 -1.50 21.11 -15.83
N HIS A 18 -2.00 20.30 -14.90
CA HIS A 18 -1.93 18.82 -14.94
C HIS A 18 -0.50 18.30 -15.18
N ASP A 19 0.50 18.93 -14.54
CA ASP A 19 1.91 18.55 -14.74
C ASP A 19 2.24 17.24 -14.02
N GLY A 20 2.22 16.14 -14.77
CA GLY A 20 2.60 14.82 -14.32
C GLY A 20 4.12 14.55 -14.26
N ASN A 21 4.98 15.55 -14.53
CA ASN A 21 6.43 15.38 -14.50
C ASN A 21 7.04 15.63 -13.12
N THR A 22 6.31 16.23 -12.21
CA THR A 22 6.74 16.39 -10.81
C THR A 22 6.60 15.08 -10.04
N SER A 23 7.24 14.99 -8.87
CA SER A 23 7.18 13.78 -8.04
C SER A 23 5.75 13.43 -7.58
N LEU A 24 4.96 14.43 -7.18
CA LEU A 24 3.56 14.22 -6.78
C LEU A 24 2.64 14.14 -8.00
N GLY A 25 2.88 14.92 -9.04
CA GLY A 25 2.12 14.87 -10.29
C GLY A 25 2.15 13.48 -10.93
N ALA A 26 3.32 12.84 -11.00
CA ALA A 26 3.45 11.48 -11.50
C ALA A 26 2.63 10.47 -10.66
N ARG A 27 2.58 10.65 -9.32
CA ARG A 27 1.75 9.81 -8.45
C ARG A 27 0.26 9.99 -8.74
N PHE A 28 -0.20 11.22 -8.90
CA PHE A 28 -1.61 11.50 -9.23
C PHE A 28 -2.00 10.89 -10.58
N GLU A 29 -1.14 10.98 -11.58
CA GLU A 29 -1.38 10.32 -12.87
C GLU A 29 -1.40 8.79 -12.74
N MET A 30 -0.48 8.19 -11.98
CA MET A 30 -0.49 6.75 -11.71
C MET A 30 -1.74 6.31 -10.95
N TRP A 31 -2.23 7.11 -10.01
CA TRP A 31 -3.46 6.81 -9.26
C TRP A 31 -4.70 6.91 -10.14
N LYS A 32 -4.76 7.94 -11.00
CA LYS A 32 -5.82 8.09 -12.00
C LYS A 32 -5.84 6.89 -12.95
N SER A 33 -4.68 6.53 -13.52
CA SER A 33 -4.53 5.35 -14.36
C SER A 33 -4.97 4.07 -13.64
N ALA A 34 -4.57 3.87 -12.38
CA ALA A 34 -4.96 2.70 -11.60
C ALA A 34 -6.49 2.62 -11.37
N LEU A 35 -7.15 3.75 -11.14
CA LEU A 35 -8.59 3.81 -10.97
C LEU A 35 -9.34 3.53 -12.28
N GLU A 36 -8.87 4.04 -13.42
CA GLU A 36 -9.46 3.72 -14.73
C GLU A 36 -9.27 2.24 -15.07
N MET A 37 -8.10 1.68 -14.84
CA MET A 37 -7.87 0.23 -14.99
C MET A 37 -8.82 -0.61 -14.12
N ALA A 38 -9.10 -0.16 -12.89
CA ALA A 38 -10.03 -0.85 -12.00
C ALA A 38 -11.47 -0.79 -12.50
N LYS A 39 -11.89 0.32 -13.12
CA LYS A 39 -13.22 0.43 -13.76
C LYS A 39 -13.35 -0.51 -14.96
N GLU A 40 -12.30 -0.64 -15.77
CA GLU A 40 -12.30 -1.51 -16.96
C GLU A 40 -12.33 -3.00 -16.58
N LYS A 41 -11.60 -3.40 -15.51
CA LYS A 41 -11.51 -4.80 -15.05
C LYS A 41 -11.69 -4.90 -13.52
N PRO A 42 -12.90 -4.71 -12.98
CA PRO A 42 -13.10 -4.52 -11.55
C PRO A 42 -12.84 -5.77 -10.69
N LEU A 43 -13.12 -6.97 -11.17
CA LEU A 43 -13.05 -8.18 -10.33
C LEU A 43 -11.63 -8.70 -10.14
N PHE A 44 -10.89 -8.89 -11.23
CA PHE A 44 -9.57 -9.54 -11.22
C PHE A 44 -8.43 -8.64 -11.71
N GLY A 45 -8.74 -7.41 -12.12
CA GLY A 45 -7.76 -6.44 -12.60
C GLY A 45 -7.09 -6.83 -13.92
N TRP A 46 -5.98 -6.18 -14.22
CA TRP A 46 -5.23 -6.32 -15.45
C TRP A 46 -4.07 -7.33 -15.38
N GLY A 47 -3.77 -7.85 -14.19
CA GLY A 47 -2.54 -8.58 -13.92
C GLY A 47 -1.33 -7.64 -13.83
N ILE A 48 -0.18 -8.18 -13.38
CA ILE A 48 1.03 -7.37 -13.17
C ILE A 48 1.56 -6.82 -14.51
N GLN A 49 1.66 -7.69 -15.52
CA GLN A 49 2.16 -7.31 -16.84
C GLN A 49 1.19 -6.37 -17.56
N GLY A 50 -0.09 -6.74 -17.61
CA GLY A 50 -1.11 -5.93 -18.28
C GLY A 50 -1.25 -4.52 -17.72
N ALA A 51 -1.16 -4.35 -16.39
CA ALA A 51 -1.18 -3.02 -15.78
C ALA A 51 0.08 -2.19 -16.12
N THR A 52 1.23 -2.84 -16.28
CA THR A 52 2.47 -2.17 -16.71
C THR A 52 2.39 -1.75 -18.18
N GLU A 53 1.90 -2.63 -19.05
CA GLU A 53 1.72 -2.34 -20.46
C GLU A 53 0.69 -1.23 -20.69
N LYS A 54 -0.43 -1.26 -19.96
CA LYS A 54 -1.45 -0.21 -20.02
C LYS A 54 -0.87 1.17 -19.69
N ARG A 55 -0.07 1.30 -18.62
CA ARG A 55 0.59 2.57 -18.27
C ARG A 55 1.58 3.04 -19.34
N LYS A 56 2.30 2.12 -19.98
CA LYS A 56 3.17 2.46 -21.11
C LYS A 56 2.36 3.01 -22.28
N GLN A 57 1.28 2.32 -22.62
CA GLN A 57 0.37 2.75 -23.68
C GLN A 57 -0.21 4.15 -23.40
N GLU A 58 -0.71 4.40 -22.17
CA GLU A 58 -1.25 5.70 -21.75
C GLU A 58 -0.20 6.82 -21.87
N THR A 59 1.08 6.51 -21.60
CA THR A 59 2.18 7.47 -21.77
C THR A 59 2.46 7.73 -23.25
N GLU A 60 2.52 6.69 -24.09
CA GLU A 60 2.80 6.79 -25.53
C GLU A 60 1.68 7.53 -26.26
N GLU A 61 0.43 7.26 -25.92
CA GLU A 61 -0.76 7.91 -26.47
C GLU A 61 -1.03 9.31 -25.87
N LYS A 62 -0.18 9.77 -24.93
CA LYS A 62 -0.31 11.06 -24.22
C LYS A 62 -1.65 11.23 -23.48
N ILE A 63 -2.25 10.12 -23.05
CA ILE A 63 -3.45 10.10 -22.20
C ILE A 63 -3.06 10.55 -20.76
N ALA A 64 -1.93 10.04 -20.27
CA ALA A 64 -1.34 10.49 -19.02
C ALA A 64 -0.34 11.62 -19.28
N THR A 65 -0.34 12.63 -18.41
CA THR A 65 0.70 13.66 -18.42
C THR A 65 1.92 13.14 -17.66
N GLY A 66 3.11 13.34 -18.22
CA GLY A 66 4.34 12.77 -17.66
C GLY A 66 4.57 11.30 -18.04
N ASN A 67 5.75 10.79 -17.68
CA ASN A 67 6.18 9.44 -18.06
C ASN A 67 5.84 8.43 -16.97
N ILE A 68 4.56 8.06 -16.82
CA ILE A 68 4.15 7.04 -15.85
C ILE A 68 4.46 5.60 -16.32
N GLY A 69 4.73 5.40 -17.60
CA GLY A 69 5.06 4.10 -18.18
C GLY A 69 6.39 3.49 -17.70
N GLN A 70 7.26 4.31 -17.12
CA GLN A 70 8.50 3.83 -16.48
C GLN A 70 8.28 3.13 -15.14
N PHE A 71 7.11 3.30 -14.50
CA PHE A 71 6.82 2.76 -13.18
C PHE A 71 6.07 1.43 -13.27
N THR A 72 6.51 0.45 -12.51
CA THR A 72 5.86 -0.87 -12.43
C THR A 72 4.75 -0.94 -11.38
N HIS A 73 4.61 0.09 -10.53
CA HIS A 73 3.61 0.15 -9.45
C HIS A 73 3.13 1.60 -9.23
N ALA A 74 1.95 1.74 -8.63
CA ALA A 74 1.28 3.03 -8.50
C ALA A 74 1.74 3.88 -7.31
N HIS A 75 2.80 3.52 -6.59
CA HIS A 75 3.23 4.17 -5.33
C HIS A 75 2.07 4.35 -4.32
N ASN A 76 1.14 3.42 -4.34
CA ASN A 76 0.05 3.24 -3.38
C ASN A 76 -0.35 1.77 -3.45
N GLN A 77 -0.16 1.04 -2.35
CA GLN A 77 -0.39 -0.41 -2.31
C GLN A 77 -1.83 -0.78 -2.66
N TYR A 78 -2.80 0.01 -2.20
CA TYR A 78 -4.21 -0.28 -2.38
C TYR A 78 -4.66 -0.11 -3.83
N LEU A 79 -4.26 1.00 -4.46
CA LEU A 79 -4.56 1.28 -5.87
C LEU A 79 -3.79 0.33 -6.81
N ASP A 80 -2.56 -0.02 -6.43
CA ASP A 80 -1.76 -0.98 -7.20
C ASP A 80 -2.39 -2.37 -7.20
N ASP A 81 -2.84 -2.85 -6.04
CA ASP A 81 -3.55 -4.13 -5.95
C ASP A 81 -4.91 -4.08 -6.64
N LEU A 82 -5.64 -2.98 -6.51
CA LEU A 82 -6.92 -2.80 -7.18
C LEU A 82 -6.78 -2.83 -8.70
N SER A 83 -5.79 -2.15 -9.28
CA SER A 83 -5.57 -2.14 -10.73
C SER A 83 -5.07 -3.47 -11.28
N LYS A 84 -4.20 -4.16 -10.54
CA LYS A 84 -3.57 -5.41 -10.97
C LYS A 84 -4.41 -6.66 -10.69
N ARG A 85 -5.12 -6.69 -9.55
CA ARG A 85 -5.80 -7.88 -9.02
C ARG A 85 -7.29 -7.65 -8.78
N GLY A 86 -7.79 -6.45 -9.06
CA GLY A 86 -9.19 -6.07 -8.88
C GLY A 86 -9.63 -6.05 -7.43
N VAL A 87 -10.95 -6.05 -7.23
CA VAL A 87 -11.56 -6.07 -5.90
C VAL A 87 -11.17 -7.33 -5.13
N VAL A 88 -11.02 -8.48 -5.79
CA VAL A 88 -10.60 -9.74 -5.14
C VAL A 88 -9.21 -9.59 -4.53
N GLY A 89 -8.24 -9.01 -5.24
CA GLY A 89 -6.90 -8.75 -4.72
C GLY A 89 -6.88 -7.72 -3.60
N LEU A 90 -7.66 -6.65 -3.74
CA LEU A 90 -7.78 -5.64 -2.70
C LEU A 90 -8.39 -6.23 -1.41
N LEU A 91 -9.42 -7.05 -1.51
CA LEU A 91 -10.01 -7.71 -0.34
C LEU A 91 -9.01 -8.69 0.33
N ALA A 92 -8.21 -9.41 -0.47
CA ALA A 92 -7.15 -10.27 0.06
C ALA A 92 -6.07 -9.43 0.78
N LEU A 93 -5.65 -8.30 0.22
CA LEU A 93 -4.73 -7.36 0.89
C LEU A 93 -5.31 -6.86 2.21
N LEU A 94 -6.57 -6.41 2.19
CA LEU A 94 -7.24 -5.94 3.41
C LEU A 94 -7.35 -7.04 4.47
N ALA A 95 -7.62 -8.28 4.08
CA ALA A 95 -7.63 -9.42 4.99
C ALA A 95 -6.25 -9.66 5.62
N VAL A 96 -5.18 -9.59 4.82
CA VAL A 96 -3.78 -9.71 5.30
C VAL A 96 -3.45 -8.64 6.35
N LEU A 97 -3.99 -7.42 6.21
CA LEU A 97 -3.77 -6.33 7.16
C LEU A 97 -4.71 -6.41 8.37
N PHE A 98 -6.01 -6.57 8.16
CA PHE A 98 -7.01 -6.46 9.23
C PHE A 98 -7.12 -7.70 10.12
N ILE A 99 -6.85 -8.91 9.60
CA ILE A 99 -6.93 -10.14 10.42
C ILE A 99 -5.89 -10.10 11.55
N PRO A 100 -4.57 -9.89 11.28
CA PRO A 100 -3.58 -9.81 12.36
C PRO A 100 -3.77 -8.56 13.23
N LEU A 101 -4.17 -7.41 12.67
CA LEU A 101 -4.49 -6.22 13.45
C LEU A 101 -5.55 -6.54 14.51
N ARG A 102 -6.68 -7.14 14.10
CA ARG A 102 -7.74 -7.55 15.03
C ARG A 102 -7.25 -8.56 16.07
N ALA A 103 -6.38 -9.50 15.67
CA ALA A 103 -5.83 -10.50 16.61
C ALA A 103 -4.98 -9.82 17.70
N PHE A 104 -4.12 -8.86 17.34
CA PHE A 104 -3.32 -8.09 18.31
C PHE A 104 -4.20 -7.18 19.16
N MET A 105 -5.15 -6.44 18.56
CA MET A 105 -6.05 -5.56 19.30
C MET A 105 -6.82 -6.27 20.43
N LYS A 106 -7.26 -7.51 20.19
CA LYS A 106 -7.93 -8.33 21.21
C LYS A 106 -7.06 -8.62 22.44
N LYS A 107 -5.72 -8.50 22.34
CA LYS A 107 -4.77 -8.76 23.41
C LYS A 107 -4.33 -7.51 24.17
N LEU A 108 -4.75 -6.32 23.75
CA LEU A 108 -4.44 -5.06 24.45
C LEU A 108 -5.06 -4.98 25.85
N ASN A 109 -6.18 -5.66 26.07
CA ASN A 109 -6.91 -5.63 27.36
C ASN A 109 -6.55 -6.80 28.29
N THR A 110 -5.45 -7.54 28.02
CA THR A 110 -4.95 -8.60 28.91
C THR A 110 -4.36 -8.01 30.19
N THR A 111 -4.36 -8.78 31.27
CA THR A 111 -3.69 -8.44 32.54
C THR A 111 -2.21 -8.77 32.52
N ASN A 112 -1.75 -9.58 31.58
CA ASN A 112 -0.35 -9.93 31.39
C ASN A 112 0.37 -8.82 30.65
N ASP A 113 1.27 -8.09 31.33
CA ASP A 113 1.97 -6.92 30.78
C ASP A 113 2.89 -7.26 29.60
N GLU A 114 3.50 -8.45 29.59
CA GLU A 114 4.34 -8.90 28.46
C GLU A 114 3.51 -9.14 27.21
N VAL A 115 2.38 -9.84 27.33
CA VAL A 115 1.43 -10.06 26.24
C VAL A 115 0.89 -8.72 25.73
N LYS A 116 0.56 -7.80 26.63
CA LYS A 116 0.07 -6.46 26.28
C LYS A 116 1.11 -5.66 25.51
N LEU A 117 2.37 -5.68 25.94
CA LEU A 117 3.48 -5.02 25.23
C LEU A 117 3.65 -5.58 23.84
N ILE A 118 3.73 -6.90 23.69
CA ILE A 118 3.91 -7.56 22.38
C ILE A 118 2.70 -7.25 21.48
N ALA A 119 1.50 -7.26 22.00
CA ALA A 119 0.29 -6.92 21.26
C ALA A 119 0.32 -5.45 20.78
N THR A 120 0.79 -4.53 21.62
CA THR A 120 0.96 -3.12 21.23
C THR A 120 1.96 -2.95 20.09
N LEU A 121 3.11 -3.64 20.17
CA LEU A 121 4.08 -3.65 19.08
C LEU A 121 3.50 -4.25 17.78
N GLY A 122 2.71 -5.32 17.91
CA GLY A 122 2.01 -5.91 16.77
C GLY A 122 1.01 -4.96 16.12
N VAL A 123 0.21 -4.24 16.92
CA VAL A 123 -0.72 -3.21 16.40
C VAL A 123 0.06 -2.09 15.70
N ALA A 124 1.11 -1.57 16.34
CA ALA A 124 1.95 -0.52 15.76
C ALA A 124 2.59 -0.95 14.44
N HIS A 125 3.09 -2.18 14.36
CA HIS A 125 3.66 -2.76 13.14
C HIS A 125 2.65 -2.78 12.00
N ILE A 126 1.44 -3.31 12.22
CA ILE A 126 0.42 -3.38 11.17
C ILE A 126 -0.04 -1.98 10.75
N LEU A 127 -0.30 -1.08 11.69
CA LEU A 127 -0.70 0.30 11.38
C LEU A 127 0.39 1.03 10.58
N SER A 128 1.67 0.83 10.92
CA SER A 128 2.78 1.41 10.17
C SER A 128 2.80 0.90 8.72
N ALA A 129 2.59 -0.41 8.51
CA ALA A 129 2.50 -0.98 7.16
C ALA A 129 1.30 -0.42 6.37
N MET A 130 0.15 -0.23 7.03
CA MET A 130 -1.05 0.36 6.42
C MET A 130 -0.81 1.81 5.98
N ILE A 131 -0.20 2.63 6.85
CA ILE A 131 0.11 4.04 6.56
C ILE A 131 1.15 4.13 5.45
N TYR A 132 2.21 3.33 5.53
CA TYR A 132 3.24 3.30 4.50
C TYR A 132 2.68 2.89 3.14
N GLY A 133 1.74 1.95 3.12
CA GLY A 133 1.03 1.50 1.92
C GLY A 133 0.25 2.61 1.19
N LEU A 134 -0.10 3.72 1.85
CA LEU A 134 -0.75 4.87 1.21
C LEU A 134 0.18 5.63 0.25
N SER A 135 1.49 5.56 0.46
CA SER A 135 2.48 6.31 -0.31
C SER A 135 3.50 5.44 -1.05
N GLN A 136 3.48 4.12 -0.82
CA GLN A 136 4.39 3.15 -1.44
C GLN A 136 3.73 1.77 -1.62
N GLY A 137 4.21 1.02 -2.61
CA GLY A 137 3.89 -0.40 -2.76
C GLY A 137 4.74 -1.24 -1.80
N PHE A 138 4.44 -1.23 -0.49
CA PHE A 138 5.26 -1.87 0.53
C PHE A 138 5.38 -3.38 0.33
N LEU A 139 4.26 -4.06 0.03
CA LEU A 139 4.21 -5.50 -0.20
C LEU A 139 4.54 -5.89 -1.66
N VAL A 140 4.86 -4.93 -2.53
CA VAL A 140 5.40 -5.19 -3.88
C VAL A 140 6.87 -5.59 -3.80
N HIS A 141 7.59 -5.10 -2.78
CA HIS A 141 9.01 -5.38 -2.60
C HIS A 141 9.22 -6.58 -1.68
N ASN A 142 10.12 -7.50 -2.07
CA ASN A 142 10.44 -8.70 -1.29
C ASN A 142 10.84 -8.37 0.15
N SER A 143 11.64 -7.32 0.36
CA SER A 143 12.06 -6.87 1.69
C SER A 143 10.86 -6.46 2.56
N GLY A 144 9.93 -5.69 2.01
CA GLY A 144 8.72 -5.26 2.71
C GLY A 144 7.82 -6.46 3.07
N THR A 145 7.62 -7.37 2.12
CA THR A 145 6.85 -8.58 2.31
C THR A 145 7.45 -9.48 3.40
N ILE A 146 8.75 -9.77 3.31
CA ILE A 146 9.46 -10.59 4.30
C ILE A 146 9.37 -9.93 5.68
N PHE A 147 9.68 -8.64 5.79
CA PHE A 147 9.63 -7.90 7.05
C PHE A 147 8.23 -7.92 7.68
N TYR A 148 7.20 -7.68 6.88
CA TYR A 148 5.81 -7.68 7.33
C TYR A 148 5.38 -9.03 7.91
N PHE A 149 5.55 -10.10 7.15
CA PHE A 149 5.11 -11.43 7.59
C PHE A 149 5.98 -11.98 8.71
N PHE A 150 7.30 -11.77 8.66
CA PHE A 150 8.21 -12.22 9.70
C PHE A 150 7.85 -11.62 11.07
N LEU A 151 7.74 -10.29 11.17
CA LEU A 151 7.38 -9.65 12.43
C LEU A 151 5.97 -10.00 12.89
N THR A 152 5.01 -10.09 11.98
CA THR A 152 3.64 -10.52 12.30
C THR A 152 3.65 -11.91 12.95
N ILE A 153 4.40 -12.86 12.38
CA ILE A 153 4.52 -14.23 12.90
C ILE A 153 5.25 -14.25 14.25
N VAL A 154 6.36 -13.51 14.36
CA VAL A 154 7.14 -13.44 15.61
C VAL A 154 6.30 -12.90 16.76
N PHE A 155 5.60 -11.79 16.58
CA PHE A 155 4.73 -11.23 17.62
C PHE A 155 3.57 -12.16 17.97
N TYR A 156 2.95 -12.80 16.97
CA TYR A 156 1.88 -13.74 17.21
C TYR A 156 2.36 -14.98 17.99
N ALA A 157 3.51 -15.54 17.60
CA ALA A 157 4.11 -16.69 18.30
C ALA A 157 4.50 -16.34 19.75
N ALA A 158 5.12 -15.18 19.97
CA ALA A 158 5.48 -14.72 21.31
C ALA A 158 4.25 -14.59 22.22
N ILE A 159 3.15 -13.98 21.75
CA ILE A 159 1.88 -13.94 22.51
C ILE A 159 1.41 -15.35 22.89
N ARG A 160 1.46 -16.30 21.95
CA ARG A 160 1.02 -17.67 22.19
C ARG A 160 1.87 -18.40 23.23
N THR A 161 3.18 -18.13 23.25
CA THR A 161 4.10 -18.74 24.23
C THR A 161 3.82 -18.22 25.64
N HIS A 162 3.68 -16.91 25.83
CA HIS A 162 3.39 -16.32 27.14
C HIS A 162 2.01 -16.69 27.69
N GLN A 163 1.02 -16.97 26.83
CA GLN A 163 -0.30 -17.42 27.25
C GLN A 163 -0.37 -18.89 27.67
N LYS A 164 0.59 -19.73 27.24
CA LYS A 164 0.66 -21.13 27.67
C LYS A 164 1.41 -21.34 28.97
N ALA A 165 2.15 -20.33 29.42
CA ALA A 165 2.93 -20.37 30.66
C ALA A 165 2.10 -19.97 31.90
N GLU A 166 0.85 -19.54 31.70
CA GLU A 166 -0.19 -19.32 32.73
C GLU A 166 -1.06 -20.57 32.89
#